data_ad0bd973aa89b662ced6ebc74a62f79d
#
_entry.id   ad0bd973aa89b662ced6ebc74a62f79d
#
_cell.length_a   1.000
_cell.length_b   1.000
_cell.length_c   1.000
_cell.angle_alpha   90.00
_cell.angle_beta   90.00
_cell.angle_gamma   90.00
#
_symmetry.space_group_name_H-M   'P 1'
#
loop_
_entity.id
_entity.type
_entity.pdbx_description
1 polymer ?
#
loop_
_entity_poly.entity_id
_entity_poly.type
_entity_poly.pdbx_seq_one_letter_code
_entity_poly.pdbx_strand_id
1 'polypeptide(L)'
;SVSIGKTLTDITNASIFAVARSSVAGTTHPRAQAGITIASTTHYEIWRSNIGSTLTFRTEIVEWPTAGLALKQNYYRFYVDNNAILPTDPWPAGGGDLGENTVLTAGDEPLGEGERIRIRISVKAVNATLPAATRAFKLQYGAMVTTCSAISAANWTTLGNSASSTVWRGYSATGTTDGTLLSGDPPTGGDLLLTSVSDVAGTLEEENNTSANTYAVPEGDDIEYDWIVEQNGAIPETYYCFRMIDTTDTPLDGYLQYPQLITATFTARSQNWQWFDDEASETPVTALAVENVAPVDIANGQ
;
A
#
# COMPACT_ATOMS: atom_id res chain seq x y z
N SER A 1 -48.69 -9.24 -8.67
CA SER A 1 -47.25 -9.50 -8.49
C SER A 1 -46.98 -10.98 -8.66
N VAL A 2 -45.80 -11.29 -9.14
CA VAL A 2 -45.32 -12.65 -9.36
C VAL A 2 -44.05 -12.85 -8.53
N SER A 3 -44.02 -13.93 -7.73
CA SER A 3 -42.79 -14.30 -6.99
C SER A 3 -41.79 -14.89 -7.94
N ILE A 4 -40.53 -14.44 -7.85
CA ILE A 4 -39.42 -14.92 -8.68
C ILE A 4 -38.83 -16.25 -8.19
N GLY A 5 -39.31 -16.77 -7.06
CA GLY A 5 -38.85 -18.05 -6.50
C GLY A 5 -37.39 -18.04 -6.00
N LYS A 6 -36.68 -16.94 -6.17
CA LYS A 6 -35.31 -16.71 -5.71
C LYS A 6 -35.23 -15.29 -5.15
N THR A 7 -34.52 -15.10 -4.06
CA THR A 7 -34.20 -13.75 -3.53
C THR A 7 -33.03 -13.18 -4.30
N LEU A 8 -33.18 -11.94 -4.79
CA LEU A 8 -32.06 -11.18 -5.34
C LEU A 8 -31.29 -10.55 -4.18
N THR A 9 -29.98 -10.54 -4.27
CA THR A 9 -29.12 -9.91 -3.26
C THR A 9 -29.21 -8.40 -3.34
N ASP A 10 -29.33 -7.86 -4.56
CA ASP A 10 -29.43 -6.43 -4.80
C ASP A 10 -30.32 -6.15 -6.03
N ILE A 11 -31.38 -5.39 -5.82
CA ILE A 11 -32.28 -4.99 -6.92
C ILE A 11 -31.69 -3.94 -7.83
N THR A 12 -30.69 -3.18 -7.37
CA THR A 12 -30.02 -2.14 -8.19
C THR A 12 -29.10 -2.77 -9.25
N ASN A 13 -28.64 -3.99 -8.99
CA ASN A 13 -27.77 -4.75 -9.89
C ASN A 13 -28.50 -5.87 -10.64
N ALA A 14 -29.83 -5.87 -10.65
CA ALA A 14 -30.62 -6.85 -11.36
C ALA A 14 -31.28 -6.22 -12.59
N SER A 15 -31.28 -6.96 -13.70
CA SER A 15 -32.01 -6.60 -14.93
C SER A 15 -33.02 -7.65 -15.30
N ILE A 16 -34.19 -7.23 -15.73
CA ILE A 16 -35.23 -8.12 -16.23
C ILE A 16 -35.28 -8.01 -17.75
N PHE A 17 -35.04 -9.14 -18.39
CA PHE A 17 -35.29 -9.29 -19.82
C PHE A 17 -36.60 -10.00 -20.02
N ALA A 18 -37.52 -9.38 -20.77
CA ALA A 18 -38.83 -9.94 -20.99
C ALA A 18 -39.24 -9.89 -22.45
N VAL A 19 -39.79 -10.99 -22.94
CA VAL A 19 -40.46 -11.04 -24.25
C VAL A 19 -41.93 -11.33 -24.02
N ALA A 20 -42.78 -10.39 -24.44
CA ALA A 20 -44.22 -10.55 -24.45
C ALA A 20 -44.71 -11.05 -25.82
N ARG A 21 -45.52 -12.10 -25.84
CA ARG A 21 -46.21 -12.56 -27.06
C ARG A 21 -47.71 -12.53 -26.82
N SER A 22 -48.44 -11.97 -27.77
CA SER A 22 -49.91 -12.00 -27.78
C SER A 22 -50.38 -13.23 -28.58
N SER A 23 -51.33 -13.97 -28.05
CA SER A 23 -51.94 -15.15 -28.69
C SER A 23 -53.31 -14.89 -29.35
N VAL A 24 -53.60 -13.62 -29.70
CA VAL A 24 -54.88 -13.30 -30.35
C VAL A 24 -54.85 -13.60 -31.86
N ALA A 25 -55.69 -14.55 -32.27
CA ALA A 25 -55.99 -14.80 -33.71
C ALA A 25 -57.00 -13.77 -34.23
N GLY A 26 -56.54 -12.82 -35.05
CA GLY A 26 -57.43 -11.81 -35.68
C GLY A 26 -56.65 -10.64 -36.29
N THR A 27 -57.25 -10.00 -37.32
CA THR A 27 -56.60 -8.99 -38.16
C THR A 27 -56.50 -7.58 -37.56
N THR A 28 -57.04 -7.35 -36.37
CA THR A 28 -56.90 -6.08 -35.63
C THR A 28 -56.29 -6.31 -34.27
N HIS A 29 -55.00 -6.15 -34.15
CA HIS A 29 -54.30 -6.22 -32.88
C HIS A 29 -54.39 -4.86 -32.18
N PRO A 30 -55.20 -4.70 -31.11
CA PRO A 30 -55.03 -3.55 -30.24
C PRO A 30 -53.59 -3.65 -29.67
N ARG A 31 -52.85 -2.61 -29.77
CA ARG A 31 -51.48 -2.53 -29.21
C ARG A 31 -51.56 -2.70 -27.71
N ALA A 32 -51.42 -3.93 -27.22
CA ALA A 32 -51.30 -4.19 -25.81
C ALA A 32 -49.92 -3.75 -25.33
N GLN A 33 -49.87 -2.75 -24.48
CA GLN A 33 -48.68 -2.37 -23.80
C GLN A 33 -48.54 -3.23 -22.52
N ALA A 34 -47.37 -3.79 -22.32
CA ALA A 34 -47.05 -4.49 -21.08
C ALA A 34 -45.71 -3.98 -20.58
N GLY A 35 -45.56 -3.87 -19.28
CA GLY A 35 -44.34 -3.49 -18.63
C GLY A 35 -44.02 -4.41 -17.47
N ILE A 36 -42.75 -4.47 -17.09
CA ILE A 36 -42.25 -5.22 -15.95
C ILE A 36 -41.43 -4.26 -15.10
N THR A 37 -41.66 -4.31 -13.80
CA THR A 37 -40.91 -3.52 -12.81
C THR A 37 -40.45 -4.44 -11.69
N ILE A 38 -39.22 -4.32 -11.23
CA ILE A 38 -38.75 -4.98 -10.02
C ILE A 38 -39.36 -4.24 -8.83
N ALA A 39 -40.23 -4.90 -8.07
CA ALA A 39 -40.91 -4.31 -6.93
C ALA A 39 -40.16 -4.56 -5.62
N SER A 40 -39.40 -5.67 -5.54
CA SER A 40 -38.58 -6.02 -4.38
C SER A 40 -37.55 -7.09 -4.75
N THR A 41 -36.69 -7.48 -3.80
CA THR A 41 -35.72 -8.58 -3.97
C THR A 41 -36.37 -9.94 -4.27
N THR A 42 -37.65 -10.08 -4.06
CA THR A 42 -38.39 -11.35 -4.25
C THR A 42 -39.54 -11.26 -5.24
N HIS A 43 -39.93 -10.08 -5.67
CA HIS A 43 -41.09 -9.85 -6.52
C HIS A 43 -40.82 -8.90 -7.64
N TYR A 44 -41.42 -9.17 -8.80
CA TYR A 44 -41.59 -8.20 -9.88
C TYR A 44 -43.07 -8.06 -10.25
N GLU A 45 -43.44 -6.92 -10.81
CA GLU A 45 -44.80 -6.64 -11.24
C GLU A 45 -44.92 -6.65 -12.75
N ILE A 46 -45.95 -7.33 -13.24
CA ILE A 46 -46.32 -7.32 -14.67
C ILE A 46 -47.63 -6.55 -14.79
N TRP A 47 -47.65 -5.52 -15.62
CA TRP A 47 -48.88 -4.79 -15.93
C TRP A 47 -49.17 -4.83 -17.42
N ARG A 48 -50.44 -4.72 -17.77
CA ARG A 48 -50.94 -4.65 -19.15
C ARG A 48 -52.03 -3.61 -19.27
N SER A 49 -52.12 -2.97 -20.43
CA SER A 49 -53.15 -1.94 -20.71
C SER A 49 -54.45 -2.46 -21.25
N ASN A 50 -54.57 -3.74 -21.65
CA ASN A 50 -55.80 -4.34 -22.22
C ASN A 50 -56.10 -5.72 -21.58
N ILE A 51 -57.36 -5.90 -21.18
CA ILE A 51 -57.86 -7.09 -20.47
C ILE A 51 -58.45 -8.18 -21.38
N GLY A 52 -58.57 -7.95 -22.69
CA GLY A 52 -59.21 -8.85 -23.64
C GLY A 52 -58.30 -9.90 -24.28
N SER A 53 -57.00 -9.96 -23.94
CA SER A 53 -56.05 -10.83 -24.63
C SER A 53 -55.19 -11.62 -23.63
N THR A 54 -54.85 -12.87 -23.98
CA THR A 54 -53.86 -13.63 -23.22
C THR A 54 -52.44 -13.20 -23.63
N LEU A 55 -51.61 -12.80 -22.67
CA LEU A 55 -50.22 -12.49 -22.89
C LEU A 55 -49.36 -13.60 -22.22
N THR A 56 -48.41 -14.12 -22.97
CA THR A 56 -47.44 -15.03 -22.45
C THR A 56 -46.11 -14.25 -22.32
N PHE A 57 -45.52 -14.27 -21.13
CA PHE A 57 -44.22 -13.66 -20.87
C PHE A 57 -43.19 -14.75 -20.69
N ARG A 58 -42.07 -14.58 -21.35
CA ARG A 58 -40.83 -15.22 -20.99
C ARG A 58 -39.95 -14.19 -20.32
N THR A 59 -39.60 -14.42 -19.07
CA THR A 59 -38.74 -13.51 -18.30
C THR A 59 -37.42 -14.19 -17.96
N GLU A 60 -36.34 -13.46 -18.07
CA GLU A 60 -35.05 -13.85 -17.56
C GLU A 60 -34.57 -12.73 -16.63
N ILE A 61 -34.19 -13.08 -15.41
CA ILE A 61 -33.65 -12.16 -14.42
C ILE A 61 -32.17 -12.46 -14.30
N VAL A 62 -31.36 -11.48 -14.64
CA VAL A 62 -29.91 -11.57 -14.48
C VAL A 62 -29.52 -10.63 -13.34
N GLU A 63 -28.94 -11.20 -12.30
CA GLU A 63 -28.31 -10.49 -11.21
C GLU A 63 -26.81 -10.43 -11.50
N TRP A 64 -26.29 -9.23 -11.60
CA TRP A 64 -24.85 -9.02 -11.76
C TRP A 64 -24.20 -9.14 -10.38
N PRO A 65 -23.20 -10.00 -10.20
CA PRO A 65 -22.52 -10.08 -8.92
C PRO A 65 -21.94 -8.71 -8.59
N THR A 66 -22.18 -8.21 -7.38
CA THR A 66 -21.46 -7.08 -6.84
C THR A 66 -19.98 -7.43 -6.79
N ALA A 67 -19.14 -6.57 -7.31
CA ALA A 67 -17.71 -6.75 -7.16
C ALA A 67 -17.40 -6.79 -5.65
N GLY A 68 -16.70 -7.82 -5.20
CA GLY A 68 -16.29 -7.96 -3.80
C GLY A 68 -15.31 -6.83 -3.41
N LEU A 69 -15.11 -6.64 -2.11
CA LEU A 69 -14.11 -5.71 -1.60
C LEU A 69 -12.77 -5.96 -2.30
N ALA A 70 -12.22 -4.91 -2.88
CA ALA A 70 -10.87 -4.87 -3.41
C ALA A 70 -10.05 -3.81 -2.65
N LEU A 71 -8.79 -4.13 -2.35
CA LEU A 71 -7.85 -3.25 -1.67
C LEU A 71 -6.75 -2.83 -2.63
N LYS A 72 -6.51 -1.52 -2.73
CA LYS A 72 -5.48 -0.98 -3.63
C LYS A 72 -4.55 -0.04 -2.89
N GLN A 73 -3.24 -0.28 -2.99
CA GLN A 73 -2.25 0.72 -2.57
C GLN A 73 -2.40 1.94 -3.46
N ASN A 74 -2.60 3.13 -2.83
CA ASN A 74 -3.06 4.31 -3.57
C ASN A 74 -2.00 5.39 -3.60
N TYR A 75 -1.69 6.02 -2.47
CA TYR A 75 -0.78 7.16 -2.36
C TYR A 75 0.35 6.88 -1.41
N TYR A 76 1.44 7.65 -1.50
CA TYR A 76 2.53 7.63 -0.53
C TYR A 76 3.23 8.97 -0.41
N ARG A 77 3.94 9.17 0.69
CA ARG A 77 4.88 10.28 0.89
C ARG A 77 6.01 9.85 1.80
N PHE A 78 7.18 10.44 1.56
CA PHE A 78 8.35 10.25 2.40
C PHE A 78 8.47 11.36 3.44
N TYR A 79 8.86 10.98 4.66
CA TYR A 79 9.08 11.90 5.78
C TYR A 79 10.38 11.56 6.50
N VAL A 80 10.93 12.57 7.15
CA VAL A 80 12.01 12.40 8.13
C VAL A 80 11.46 11.73 9.38
N ASP A 81 12.20 10.79 9.96
CA ASP A 81 11.84 10.22 11.26
C ASP A 81 12.24 11.20 12.37
N ASN A 82 11.27 11.92 12.88
CA ASN A 82 11.41 12.89 13.98
C ASN A 82 10.98 12.35 15.34
N ASN A 83 10.85 11.02 15.49
CA ASN A 83 10.39 10.34 16.70
C ASN A 83 9.02 10.82 17.21
N ALA A 84 8.14 11.27 16.33
CA ALA A 84 6.77 11.66 16.66
C ALA A 84 5.78 10.74 15.93
N ILE A 85 4.58 10.55 16.50
CA ILE A 85 3.54 9.73 15.85
C ILE A 85 3.14 10.32 14.51
N LEU A 86 3.00 11.66 14.43
CA LEU A 86 2.75 12.36 13.16
C LEU A 86 4.02 13.05 12.73
N PRO A 87 4.62 12.67 11.59
CA PRO A 87 5.77 13.35 11.05
C PRO A 87 5.37 14.74 10.54
N THR A 88 6.20 15.74 10.80
CA THR A 88 5.96 17.13 10.41
C THR A 88 6.91 17.63 9.34
N ASP A 89 7.94 16.86 9.01
CA ASP A 89 9.01 17.24 8.09
C ASP A 89 9.06 16.23 6.92
N PRO A 90 8.56 16.59 5.73
CA PRO A 90 8.74 15.76 4.56
C PRO A 90 10.22 15.61 4.20
N TRP A 91 10.58 14.49 3.56
CA TRP A 91 11.95 14.26 3.09
C TRP A 91 12.32 15.20 1.94
N PRO A 92 13.58 15.71 1.87
CA PRO A 92 14.66 15.58 2.84
C PRO A 92 14.54 16.57 4.00
N ALA A 93 15.29 16.34 5.07
CA ALA A 93 15.30 17.23 6.23
C ALA A 93 15.72 18.66 5.86
N GLY A 94 14.99 19.65 6.37
CA GLY A 94 15.38 21.06 6.28
C GLY A 94 15.08 21.75 4.95
N GLY A 95 14.25 21.18 4.11
CA GLY A 95 13.73 21.80 2.89
C GLY A 95 14.03 21.03 1.59
N GLY A 96 13.35 21.42 0.53
CA GLY A 96 13.35 20.64 -0.72
C GLY A 96 12.33 19.50 -0.71
N ASP A 97 11.29 19.66 0.11
CA ASP A 97 10.26 18.68 0.44
C ASP A 97 9.72 17.93 -0.77
N LEU A 98 9.85 16.61 -0.75
CA LEU A 98 9.20 15.76 -1.73
C LEU A 98 7.68 15.81 -1.55
N GLY A 99 6.99 16.00 -2.66
CA GLY A 99 5.54 15.91 -2.72
C GLY A 99 5.04 14.47 -2.60
N GLU A 100 3.74 14.33 -2.50
CA GLU A 100 3.07 13.05 -2.59
C GLU A 100 3.38 12.33 -3.90
N ASN A 101 3.51 11.01 -3.85
CA ASN A 101 3.79 10.15 -5.00
C ASN A 101 5.06 10.53 -5.77
N THR A 102 5.98 11.25 -5.13
CA THR A 102 7.22 11.67 -5.75
C THR A 102 8.33 10.66 -5.42
N VAL A 103 9.02 10.21 -6.46
CA VAL A 103 10.17 9.31 -6.34
C VAL A 103 11.34 10.06 -5.71
N LEU A 104 12.00 9.45 -4.73
CA LEU A 104 13.25 9.96 -4.19
C LEU A 104 14.39 9.59 -5.15
N THR A 105 14.96 10.60 -5.79
CA THR A 105 16.02 10.46 -6.80
C THR A 105 17.41 10.80 -6.25
N ALA A 106 18.43 10.58 -7.05
CA ALA A 106 19.81 10.93 -6.68
C ALA A 106 20.04 12.44 -6.38
N GLY A 107 19.12 13.31 -6.82
CA GLY A 107 19.14 14.74 -6.54
C GLY A 107 18.47 15.14 -5.21
N ASP A 108 17.78 14.21 -4.54
CA ASP A 108 16.88 14.47 -3.42
C ASP A 108 17.40 13.89 -2.09
N GLU A 109 18.70 13.89 -1.86
CA GLU A 109 19.34 13.28 -0.68
C GLU A 109 19.04 11.77 -0.59
N PRO A 110 19.76 10.94 -1.39
CA PRO A 110 19.63 9.48 -1.39
C PRO A 110 19.95 8.87 -0.01
N LEU A 111 19.23 7.80 0.34
CA LEU A 111 19.34 7.18 1.65
C LEU A 111 20.63 6.35 1.80
N GLY A 112 21.49 6.70 2.76
CA GLY A 112 22.72 6.00 3.11
C GLY A 112 22.52 4.81 4.04
N GLU A 113 23.57 4.01 4.21
CA GLU A 113 23.56 2.88 5.16
C GLU A 113 23.40 3.38 6.60
N GLY A 114 22.49 2.77 7.36
CA GLY A 114 22.14 3.14 8.71
C GLY A 114 21.19 4.34 8.80
N GLU A 115 20.82 4.96 7.68
CA GLU A 115 19.83 6.04 7.67
C GLU A 115 18.41 5.51 7.64
N ARG A 116 17.49 6.33 8.13
CA ARG A 116 16.08 6.01 8.32
C ARG A 116 15.19 6.95 7.54
N ILE A 117 14.09 6.42 7.04
CA ILE A 117 13.05 7.19 6.38
C ILE A 117 11.68 6.68 6.83
N ARG A 118 10.71 7.57 6.94
CA ARG A 118 9.32 7.18 7.14
C ARG A 118 8.60 7.15 5.81
N ILE A 119 7.84 6.10 5.60
CA ILE A 119 7.04 5.90 4.39
C ILE A 119 5.58 5.85 4.79
N ARG A 120 4.85 6.95 4.57
CA ARG A 120 3.40 6.96 4.69
C ARG A 120 2.79 6.36 3.43
N ILE A 121 1.89 5.39 3.59
CA ILE A 121 1.24 4.69 2.47
C ILE A 121 -0.25 4.59 2.78
N SER A 122 -1.10 4.88 1.78
CA SER A 122 -2.53 4.63 1.89
C SER A 122 -2.97 3.39 1.13
N VAL A 123 -4.01 2.74 1.66
CA VAL A 123 -4.71 1.62 1.03
C VAL A 123 -6.18 1.97 0.88
N LYS A 124 -6.66 2.01 -0.36
CA LYS A 124 -8.02 2.34 -0.73
C LYS A 124 -8.94 1.12 -0.69
N ALA A 125 -10.10 1.29 -0.06
CA ALA A 125 -11.19 0.31 -0.14
C ALA A 125 -12.04 0.59 -1.39
N VAL A 126 -12.18 -0.39 -2.27
CA VAL A 126 -12.91 -0.27 -3.55
C VAL A 126 -14.02 -1.31 -3.60
N ASN A 127 -15.16 -0.94 -4.15
CA ASN A 127 -16.37 -1.75 -4.36
C ASN A 127 -17.13 -2.14 -3.08
N ALA A 128 -16.54 -2.02 -1.90
CA ALA A 128 -17.23 -2.26 -0.63
C ALA A 128 -16.41 -1.67 0.52
N THR A 129 -17.06 -1.46 1.67
CA THR A 129 -16.41 -1.09 2.92
C THR A 129 -15.49 -2.21 3.41
N LEU A 130 -14.26 -1.87 3.81
CA LEU A 130 -13.40 -2.76 4.59
C LEU A 130 -13.90 -2.76 6.05
N PRO A 131 -14.41 -3.87 6.58
CA PRO A 131 -14.87 -3.92 7.97
C PRO A 131 -13.73 -3.74 8.97
N ALA A 132 -14.01 -3.21 10.15
CA ALA A 132 -13.04 -3.11 11.24
C ALA A 132 -12.53 -4.51 11.65
N ALA A 133 -11.30 -4.58 12.11
CA ALA A 133 -10.63 -5.76 12.63
C ALA A 133 -10.57 -6.96 11.66
N THR A 134 -10.49 -6.71 10.34
CA THR A 134 -10.51 -7.79 9.34
C THR A 134 -9.24 -7.92 8.51
N ARG A 135 -8.38 -6.89 8.46
CA ARG A 135 -7.16 -6.91 7.65
C ARG A 135 -5.97 -6.37 8.43
N ALA A 136 -4.86 -7.06 8.30
CA ALA A 136 -3.55 -6.63 8.76
C ALA A 136 -2.57 -6.70 7.59
N PHE A 137 -1.56 -5.82 7.60
CA PHE A 137 -0.65 -5.65 6.48
C PHE A 137 0.81 -5.83 6.91
N LYS A 138 1.66 -6.06 5.94
CA LYS A 138 3.12 -5.99 6.07
C LYS A 138 3.72 -5.31 4.84
N LEU A 139 4.92 -4.78 5.01
CA LEU A 139 5.65 -4.12 3.94
C LEU A 139 6.60 -5.09 3.26
N GLN A 140 6.71 -4.99 1.95
CA GLN A 140 7.72 -5.65 1.13
C GLN A 140 8.54 -4.61 0.37
N TYR A 141 9.78 -4.95 0.06
CA TYR A 141 10.65 -4.19 -0.81
C TYR A 141 11.21 -5.05 -1.93
N GLY A 142 11.63 -4.42 -3.02
CA GLY A 142 12.29 -5.09 -4.13
C GLY A 142 13.20 -4.12 -4.88
N ALA A 143 14.36 -4.59 -5.33
CA ALA A 143 15.23 -3.82 -6.21
C ALA A 143 14.55 -3.65 -7.58
N MET A 144 14.47 -2.43 -8.08
CA MET A 144 13.83 -2.11 -9.35
C MET A 144 14.73 -2.51 -10.52
N VAL A 145 14.15 -3.18 -11.51
CA VAL A 145 14.85 -3.51 -12.77
C VAL A 145 14.54 -2.46 -13.85
N THR A 146 13.26 -2.21 -14.10
CA THR A 146 12.78 -1.19 -15.05
C THR A 146 11.68 -0.32 -14.45
N THR A 147 10.70 -0.93 -13.81
CA THR A 147 9.62 -0.29 -13.06
C THR A 147 9.28 -1.13 -11.84
N CYS A 148 8.65 -0.54 -10.83
CA CYS A 148 8.22 -1.28 -9.64
C CYS A 148 7.21 -2.40 -9.99
N SER A 149 6.31 -2.15 -10.92
CA SER A 149 5.31 -3.14 -11.37
C SER A 149 5.92 -4.31 -12.15
N ALA A 150 7.15 -4.17 -12.67
CA ALA A 150 7.86 -5.23 -13.38
C ALA A 150 8.67 -6.15 -12.45
N ILE A 151 8.73 -5.86 -11.16
CA ILE A 151 9.40 -6.73 -10.18
C ILE A 151 8.58 -8.03 -10.09
N SER A 152 9.22 -9.16 -10.38
CA SER A 152 8.56 -10.47 -10.30
C SER A 152 8.19 -10.83 -8.86
N ALA A 153 7.16 -11.64 -8.67
CA ALA A 153 6.69 -12.03 -7.34
C ALA A 153 7.81 -12.62 -6.44
N ALA A 154 8.75 -13.35 -7.04
CA ALA A 154 9.87 -13.97 -6.32
C ALA A 154 10.95 -12.96 -5.86
N ASN A 155 10.95 -11.74 -6.40
CA ASN A 155 11.96 -10.71 -6.10
C ASN A 155 11.46 -9.67 -5.08
N TRP A 156 10.26 -9.84 -4.57
CA TRP A 156 9.78 -9.08 -3.43
C TRP A 156 10.20 -9.76 -2.12
N THR A 157 10.86 -9.02 -1.29
CA THR A 157 11.32 -9.48 0.03
C THR A 157 10.50 -8.79 1.12
N THR A 158 10.04 -9.55 2.09
CA THR A 158 9.35 -8.99 3.25
C THR A 158 10.33 -8.15 4.08
N LEU A 159 9.91 -6.96 4.49
CA LEU A 159 10.68 -6.11 5.39
C LEU A 159 11.02 -6.89 6.66
N GLY A 160 12.26 -6.85 7.10
CA GLY A 160 12.64 -7.43 8.37
C GLY A 160 12.18 -6.59 9.56
N ASN A 161 12.13 -7.18 10.74
CA ASN A 161 12.00 -6.41 11.98
C ASN A 161 13.31 -5.65 12.30
N SER A 162 13.31 -4.81 13.33
CA SER A 162 14.44 -3.97 13.71
C SER A 162 15.73 -4.74 14.04
N ALA A 163 15.64 -6.02 14.43
CA ALA A 163 16.78 -6.89 14.66
C ALA A 163 17.21 -7.74 13.46
N SER A 164 16.53 -7.61 12.32
CA SER A 164 16.79 -8.41 11.13
C SER A 164 18.08 -8.01 10.42
N SER A 165 18.70 -8.96 9.75
CA SER A 165 19.82 -8.74 8.83
C SER A 165 19.38 -8.45 7.38
N THR A 166 18.09 -8.27 7.10
CA THR A 166 17.61 -7.90 5.78
C THR A 166 18.09 -6.50 5.39
N VAL A 167 18.33 -6.27 4.10
CA VAL A 167 18.90 -5.01 3.59
C VAL A 167 17.96 -3.79 3.78
N TRP A 168 16.69 -4.04 4.02
CA TRP A 168 15.71 -3.09 4.53
C TRP A 168 15.00 -3.71 5.71
N ARG A 169 14.93 -3.00 6.80
CA ARG A 169 14.32 -3.46 8.04
C ARG A 169 13.52 -2.36 8.73
N GLY A 170 12.61 -2.74 9.61
CA GLY A 170 11.95 -1.82 10.52
C GLY A 170 12.96 -1.17 11.47
N TYR A 171 12.60 -0.05 12.04
CA TYR A 171 13.42 0.65 13.02
C TYR A 171 12.57 1.04 14.24
N SER A 172 12.99 0.58 15.42
CA SER A 172 12.32 0.94 16.69
C SER A 172 12.86 2.28 17.18
N ALA A 173 12.05 3.33 17.05
CA ALA A 173 12.38 4.67 17.47
C ALA A 173 12.15 4.88 18.98
N THR A 174 12.88 5.79 19.60
CA THR A 174 12.82 5.98 21.06
C THR A 174 11.62 6.77 21.54
N GLY A 175 10.94 7.50 20.70
CA GLY A 175 9.83 8.40 21.05
C GLY A 175 8.45 7.90 20.64
N THR A 176 8.38 6.75 19.98
CA THR A 176 7.16 6.16 19.45
C THR A 176 7.00 4.72 19.93
N THR A 177 5.88 4.12 19.64
CA THR A 177 5.59 2.72 19.98
C THR A 177 4.95 2.06 18.78
N ASP A 178 5.48 0.90 18.38
CA ASP A 178 4.95 0.07 17.32
C ASP A 178 3.46 -0.20 17.47
N GLY A 179 2.70 -0.13 16.38
CA GLY A 179 1.26 -0.32 16.37
C GLY A 179 0.44 0.84 16.94
N THR A 180 1.04 1.99 17.25
CA THR A 180 0.29 3.16 17.72
C THR A 180 -0.56 3.75 16.59
N LEU A 181 -1.83 4.06 16.89
CA LEU A 181 -2.73 4.75 15.95
C LEU A 181 -2.14 6.10 15.52
N LEU A 182 -2.21 6.39 14.22
CA LEU A 182 -1.65 7.61 13.62
C LEU A 182 -2.34 8.89 14.06
N SER A 183 -3.46 8.79 14.70
CA SER A 183 -4.34 9.90 14.96
C SER A 183 -4.53 10.17 16.44
N GLY A 184 -4.50 11.45 16.81
CA GLY A 184 -5.04 11.93 18.09
C GLY A 184 -6.56 12.04 18.12
N ASP A 185 -7.26 11.93 16.97
CA ASP A 185 -8.71 12.08 16.86
C ASP A 185 -9.28 11.08 15.81
N PRO A 186 -9.38 9.79 16.19
CA PRO A 186 -9.96 8.75 15.32
C PRO A 186 -11.44 9.02 15.03
N PRO A 187 -11.96 8.57 13.85
CA PRO A 187 -11.29 7.82 12.79
C PRO A 187 -10.54 8.69 11.76
N THR A 188 -10.68 10.00 11.78
CA THR A 188 -10.29 10.92 10.70
C THR A 188 -8.98 11.68 10.94
N GLY A 189 -8.30 11.45 12.04
CA GLY A 189 -7.06 12.15 12.32
C GLY A 189 -5.84 11.46 11.72
N GLY A 190 -4.79 12.24 11.48
CA GLY A 190 -3.54 11.73 10.94
C GLY A 190 -3.45 11.72 9.42
N ASP A 191 -4.42 12.32 8.74
CA ASP A 191 -4.36 12.56 7.30
C ASP A 191 -3.16 13.45 6.94
N LEU A 192 -2.13 12.83 6.36
CA LEU A 192 -0.94 13.51 5.83
C LEU A 192 -0.80 13.29 4.32
N LEU A 193 -1.68 12.52 3.70
CA LEU A 193 -1.80 12.32 2.28
C LEU A 193 -3.02 13.09 1.80
N LEU A 194 -2.80 14.25 1.21
CA LEU A 194 -3.80 15.29 0.91
C LEU A 194 -4.85 14.93 -0.15
N THR A 195 -4.78 13.75 -0.71
CA THR A 195 -5.53 13.37 -1.91
C THR A 195 -6.86 12.70 -1.62
N SER A 196 -7.11 12.34 -0.37
CA SER A 196 -8.38 11.79 0.08
C SER A 196 -9.08 12.76 1.03
N VAL A 197 -10.40 12.74 1.01
CA VAL A 197 -11.24 13.68 1.80
C VAL A 197 -11.60 13.10 3.17
N SER A 198 -11.32 11.82 3.41
CA SER A 198 -11.80 11.08 4.58
C SER A 198 -10.90 9.89 4.89
N ASP A 199 -9.61 10.14 5.14
CA ASP A 199 -8.71 9.03 5.47
C ASP A 199 -8.95 8.48 6.85
N VAL A 200 -8.90 7.17 6.95
CA VAL A 200 -9.02 6.43 8.20
C VAL A 200 -7.64 6.20 8.78
N ALA A 201 -7.50 6.41 10.09
CA ALA A 201 -6.24 6.16 10.76
C ALA A 201 -5.91 4.66 10.82
N GLY A 202 -4.79 4.28 10.24
CA GLY A 202 -4.07 3.04 10.52
C GLY A 202 -3.06 3.24 11.64
N THR A 203 -1.91 2.61 11.55
CA THR A 203 -0.91 2.56 12.62
C THR A 203 0.48 2.99 12.12
N LEU A 204 1.29 3.46 13.08
CA LEU A 204 2.73 3.60 12.93
C LEU A 204 3.36 2.23 13.13
N GLU A 205 4.22 1.82 12.21
CA GLU A 205 4.87 0.53 12.23
C GLU A 205 6.40 0.70 12.31
N GLU A 206 6.97 0.18 13.37
CA GLU A 206 8.42 0.12 13.61
C GLU A 206 8.99 -1.29 13.35
N GLU A 207 8.11 -2.26 13.35
CA GLU A 207 8.39 -3.65 13.01
C GLU A 207 7.70 -4.01 11.68
N ASN A 208 7.46 -5.25 11.36
CA ASN A 208 6.98 -5.57 10.01
C ASN A 208 5.46 -5.80 9.87
N ASN A 209 4.73 -6.11 10.92
CA ASN A 209 3.33 -6.48 10.80
C ASN A 209 2.43 -5.47 11.50
N THR A 210 1.41 -4.94 10.79
CA THR A 210 0.37 -4.16 11.44
C THR A 210 -0.52 -5.06 12.30
N SER A 211 -1.19 -4.45 13.26
CA SER A 211 -2.41 -5.02 13.83
C SER A 211 -3.54 -4.98 12.79
N ALA A 212 -4.64 -5.70 13.05
CA ALA A 212 -5.82 -5.58 12.22
C ALA A 212 -6.37 -4.14 12.30
N ASN A 213 -6.87 -3.61 11.17
CA ASN A 213 -7.41 -2.26 11.07
C ASN A 213 -8.43 -1.96 12.16
N THR A 214 -8.16 -0.95 12.97
CA THR A 214 -9.02 -0.61 14.13
C THR A 214 -10.41 -0.15 13.72
N TYR A 215 -10.51 0.59 12.63
CA TYR A 215 -11.75 1.18 12.14
C TYR A 215 -12.17 0.58 10.82
N ALA A 216 -13.46 0.64 10.51
CA ALA A 216 -13.97 0.34 9.18
C ALA A 216 -13.52 1.45 8.22
N VAL A 217 -13.17 1.06 6.98
CA VAL A 217 -12.84 2.00 5.91
C VAL A 217 -13.98 1.99 4.91
N PRO A 218 -14.76 3.06 4.79
CA PRO A 218 -15.86 3.15 3.82
C PRO A 218 -15.38 2.89 2.39
N GLU A 219 -16.30 2.47 1.52
CA GLU A 219 -16.02 2.37 0.09
C GLU A 219 -15.61 3.73 -0.46
N GLY A 220 -14.48 3.76 -1.16
CA GLY A 220 -13.92 4.97 -1.75
C GLY A 220 -12.92 5.70 -0.87
N ASP A 221 -12.89 5.43 0.43
CA ASP A 221 -11.93 6.02 1.36
C ASP A 221 -10.63 5.21 1.45
N ASP A 222 -9.62 5.84 2.01
CA ASP A 222 -8.29 5.26 2.23
C ASP A 222 -8.04 5.03 3.72
N ILE A 223 -7.16 4.08 4.07
CA ILE A 223 -6.57 3.93 5.40
C ILE A 223 -5.07 4.15 5.27
N GLU A 224 -4.50 4.98 6.15
CA GLU A 224 -3.09 5.34 6.13
C GLU A 224 -2.28 4.56 7.14
N TYR A 225 -1.13 4.07 6.71
CA TYR A 225 -0.09 3.45 7.56
C TYR A 225 1.23 4.19 7.39
N ASP A 226 2.02 4.22 8.47
CA ASP A 226 3.31 4.88 8.50
C ASP A 226 4.39 3.89 8.92
N TRP A 227 5.39 3.69 8.07
CA TRP A 227 6.45 2.71 8.25
C TRP A 227 7.78 3.41 8.48
N ILE A 228 8.45 3.12 9.60
CA ILE A 228 9.83 3.56 9.82
C ILE A 228 10.75 2.47 9.32
N VAL A 229 11.51 2.75 8.27
CA VAL A 229 12.42 1.80 7.64
C VAL A 229 13.86 2.30 7.68
N GLU A 230 14.79 1.38 7.94
CA GLU A 230 16.22 1.62 7.94
C GLU A 230 16.87 0.92 6.76
N GLN A 231 17.77 1.63 6.08
CA GLN A 231 18.67 1.04 5.09
C GLN A 231 19.78 0.28 5.81
N ASN A 232 19.92 -1.03 5.57
CA ASN A 232 20.83 -1.92 6.28
C ASN A 232 21.67 -2.75 5.29
N GLY A 233 22.52 -2.08 4.50
CA GLY A 233 23.37 -2.71 3.52
C GLY A 233 22.71 -2.99 2.16
N ALA A 234 21.72 -2.20 1.77
CA ALA A 234 21.16 -2.25 0.42
C ALA A 234 22.22 -1.84 -0.63
N ILE A 235 22.09 -2.39 -1.85
CA ILE A 235 23.03 -2.11 -2.94
C ILE A 235 23.04 -0.60 -3.22
N PRO A 236 24.22 0.06 -3.21
CA PRO A 236 24.33 1.49 -3.51
C PRO A 236 23.82 1.84 -4.91
N GLU A 237 23.40 3.09 -5.10
CA GLU A 237 22.91 3.64 -6.37
C GLU A 237 21.82 2.82 -7.03
N THR A 238 21.02 2.12 -6.21
CA THR A 238 19.98 1.22 -6.67
C THR A 238 18.61 1.73 -6.24
N TYR A 239 17.67 1.78 -7.19
CA TYR A 239 16.29 2.07 -6.87
C TYR A 239 15.61 0.87 -6.22
N TYR A 240 14.92 1.13 -5.12
CA TYR A 240 14.07 0.17 -4.43
C TYR A 240 12.62 0.64 -4.45
N CYS A 241 11.73 -0.33 -4.62
CA CYS A 241 10.30 -0.12 -4.56
C CYS A 241 9.74 -0.78 -3.30
N PHE A 242 8.69 -0.17 -2.73
CA PHE A 242 7.99 -0.70 -1.57
C PHE A 242 6.52 -0.96 -1.90
N ARG A 243 5.95 -1.98 -1.28
CA ARG A 243 4.52 -2.28 -1.38
C ARG A 243 3.99 -2.89 -0.10
N MET A 244 2.73 -2.61 0.20
CA MET A 244 2.00 -3.30 1.25
C MET A 244 1.37 -4.58 0.70
N ILE A 245 1.32 -5.62 1.51
CA ILE A 245 0.61 -6.87 1.24
C ILE A 245 -0.17 -7.29 2.49
N ASP A 246 -1.13 -8.19 2.34
CA ASP A 246 -1.79 -8.83 3.47
C ASP A 246 -0.78 -9.69 4.28
N THR A 247 -0.97 -9.80 5.59
CA THR A 247 -0.09 -10.62 6.46
C THR A 247 -0.07 -12.10 6.09
N THR A 248 -1.03 -12.58 5.29
CA THR A 248 -1.07 -13.93 4.72
C THR A 248 -0.20 -14.11 3.47
N ASP A 249 0.69 -13.16 3.15
CA ASP A 249 1.54 -13.12 1.95
C ASP A 249 0.77 -12.91 0.63
N THR A 250 -0.47 -12.46 0.72
CA THR A 250 -1.30 -12.17 -0.46
C THR A 250 -1.09 -10.71 -0.89
N PRO A 251 -0.70 -10.45 -2.15
CA PRO A 251 -0.68 -9.09 -2.69
C PRO A 251 -2.07 -8.44 -2.64
N LEU A 252 -2.10 -7.11 -2.53
CA LEU A 252 -3.33 -6.35 -2.69
C LEU A 252 -3.88 -6.51 -4.11
N ASP A 253 -5.17 -6.21 -4.30
CA ASP A 253 -5.85 -6.32 -5.60
C ASP A 253 -5.31 -5.34 -6.66
N GLY A 254 -4.55 -4.34 -6.23
CA GLY A 254 -3.88 -3.40 -7.14
C GLY A 254 -2.91 -2.46 -6.44
N TYR A 255 -2.02 -1.91 -7.25
CA TYR A 255 -1.02 -0.93 -6.85
C TYR A 255 -1.06 0.24 -7.83
N LEU A 256 -1.60 1.38 -7.40
CA LEU A 256 -1.66 2.59 -8.22
C LEU A 256 -0.34 3.35 -8.14
N GLN A 257 0.27 3.37 -6.94
CA GLN A 257 1.56 3.98 -6.69
C GLN A 257 2.44 3.02 -5.88
N TYR A 258 3.75 3.11 -6.09
CA TYR A 258 4.76 2.42 -5.31
C TYR A 258 5.70 3.47 -4.71
N PRO A 259 5.92 3.51 -3.37
CA PRO A 259 7.05 4.24 -2.83
C PRO A 259 8.33 3.77 -3.51
N GLN A 260 9.07 4.70 -4.09
CA GLN A 260 10.31 4.42 -4.80
C GLN A 260 11.40 5.37 -4.34
N LEU A 261 12.52 4.81 -3.92
CA LEU A 261 13.69 5.59 -3.49
C LEU A 261 14.98 4.98 -4.03
N ILE A 262 16.01 5.81 -4.12
CA ILE A 262 17.37 5.39 -4.46
C ILE A 262 18.27 5.40 -3.23
N THR A 263 19.17 4.43 -3.15
CA THR A 263 20.23 4.38 -2.13
C THR A 263 21.41 5.28 -2.53
N ALA A 264 22.09 5.82 -1.51
CA ALA A 264 23.26 6.66 -1.72
C ALA A 264 24.42 5.90 -2.35
N THR A 265 25.35 6.65 -2.93
CA THR A 265 26.65 6.14 -3.42
C THR A 265 27.44 5.53 -2.28
N PHE A 266 28.08 4.40 -2.50
CA PHE A 266 29.06 3.86 -1.55
C PHE A 266 30.27 4.82 -1.48
N THR A 267 30.54 5.34 -0.28
CA THR A 267 31.74 6.15 -0.03
C THR A 267 32.65 5.39 0.93
N ALA A 268 33.68 4.78 0.42
CA ALA A 268 34.74 4.25 1.26
C ALA A 268 35.62 5.40 1.78
N ARG A 269 35.73 5.52 3.09
CA ARG A 269 36.64 6.46 3.73
C ARG A 269 37.61 5.66 4.60
N SER A 270 38.93 5.91 4.43
CA SER A 270 39.89 5.44 5.41
C SER A 270 39.66 6.19 6.71
N GLN A 271 39.19 5.51 7.74
CA GLN A 271 38.89 6.13 9.04
C GLN A 271 40.14 6.13 9.94
N ASN A 272 40.82 4.99 10.02
CA ASN A 272 41.94 4.79 10.91
C ASN A 272 43.12 4.17 10.15
N TRP A 273 44.29 4.58 10.48
CA TRP A 273 45.55 4.05 9.95
C TRP A 273 46.63 4.14 11.01
N GLN A 274 47.59 3.20 10.93
CA GLN A 274 48.76 3.21 11.80
C GLN A 274 49.98 2.73 11.02
N TRP A 275 51.13 3.31 11.31
CA TRP A 275 52.38 2.90 10.75
C TRP A 275 53.03 1.91 11.69
N PHE A 276 53.58 0.84 11.12
CA PHE A 276 54.29 -0.19 11.84
C PHE A 276 55.70 -0.31 11.26
N ASP A 277 56.66 -0.84 12.12
CA ASP A 277 57.95 -1.22 11.64
C ASP A 277 57.84 -2.44 10.71
N ASP A 278 58.77 -2.60 9.75
CA ASP A 278 58.81 -3.74 8.84
C ASP A 278 59.28 -4.98 9.59
N GLU A 279 58.40 -5.66 10.24
CA GLU A 279 58.65 -6.91 10.98
C GLU A 279 58.38 -8.09 10.06
N ALA A 280 59.11 -9.20 10.29
CA ALA A 280 58.90 -10.44 9.56
C ALA A 280 57.61 -11.18 9.97
N SER A 281 56.58 -10.46 10.40
CA SER A 281 55.29 -10.95 10.86
C SER A 281 54.15 -10.36 10.04
N GLU A 282 53.18 -11.22 9.67
CA GLU A 282 51.92 -10.74 9.04
C GLU A 282 51.07 -9.88 9.98
N THR A 283 51.35 -9.94 11.29
CA THR A 283 50.67 -9.14 12.32
C THR A 283 51.74 -8.31 13.06
N PRO A 284 52.07 -7.13 12.52
CA PRO A 284 53.08 -6.28 13.13
C PRO A 284 52.61 -5.76 14.48
N VAL A 285 53.54 -5.67 15.43
CA VAL A 285 53.24 -5.23 16.80
C VAL A 285 53.96 -3.97 17.22
N THR A 286 55.03 -3.59 16.50
CA THR A 286 55.82 -2.39 16.80
C THR A 286 55.28 -1.18 16.03
N ALA A 287 54.41 -0.41 16.65
CA ALA A 287 53.87 0.81 16.04
C ALA A 287 54.90 1.94 16.04
N LEU A 288 55.11 2.58 14.88
CA LEU A 288 56.00 3.73 14.73
C LEU A 288 55.37 5.04 15.21
N ALA A 289 54.03 5.08 15.30
CA ALA A 289 53.30 6.19 15.84
C ALA A 289 51.94 5.70 16.41
N VAL A 290 51.29 6.53 17.19
CA VAL A 290 49.90 6.29 17.58
C VAL A 290 48.97 6.33 16.37
N GLU A 291 47.83 5.67 16.50
CA GLU A 291 46.82 5.63 15.44
C GLU A 291 46.46 7.04 14.91
N ASN A 292 46.36 7.18 13.59
CA ASN A 292 46.06 8.44 12.87
C ASN A 292 47.11 9.56 13.02
N VAL A 293 48.33 9.24 13.45
CA VAL A 293 49.45 10.17 13.54
C VAL A 293 50.58 9.73 12.64
N ALA A 294 51.12 10.63 11.81
CA ALA A 294 52.33 10.33 11.03
C ALA A 294 53.54 10.22 11.95
N PRO A 295 54.45 9.26 11.76
CA PRO A 295 55.71 9.18 12.52
C PRO A 295 56.55 10.42 12.20
N VAL A 296 57.21 10.97 13.23
CA VAL A 296 58.01 12.22 13.11
C VAL A 296 59.36 11.95 12.47
N ASP A 297 59.97 10.81 12.77
CA ASP A 297 61.28 10.43 12.23
C ASP A 297 61.27 8.95 11.86
N ILE A 298 61.32 8.65 10.57
CA ILE A 298 61.55 7.29 10.08
C ILE A 298 63.02 7.17 9.72
N ALA A 299 63.79 6.39 10.44
CA ALA A 299 65.18 6.19 10.14
C ALA A 299 65.38 5.46 8.80
N ASN A 300 66.44 5.78 8.08
CA ASN A 300 66.80 5.09 6.84
C ASN A 300 66.98 3.55 7.14
N GLY A 301 66.12 2.73 6.51
CA GLY A 301 66.14 1.29 6.67
C GLY A 301 65.02 0.75 7.55
N GLN A 302 64.10 1.56 7.99
CA GLN A 302 62.84 1.16 8.60
C GLN A 302 61.65 1.20 7.61
#